data_d2618077a44e6771d523b5aa4d4dca14
#
_entry.id   d2618077a44e6771d523b5aa4d4dca14
#
_cell.length_a   1.000
_cell.length_b   1.000
_cell.length_c   1.000
_cell.angle_alpha   90.00
_cell.angle_beta   90.00
_cell.angle_gamma   90.00
#
_symmetry.space_group_name_H-M   'P 1'
#
loop_
_entity.id
_entity.type
_entity.pdbx_description
1 polymer ?
#
loop_
_entity_poly.entity_id
_entity_poly.type
_entity_poly.pdbx_seq_one_letter_code
_entity_poly.pdbx_strand_id
1 'polypeptide(L)'
;MSPKKILLVAHDVTLAHLGRPLQLAGYLHAAGHDVTLAASSDSARFLYNFPGRTHTLAPTGKARFIENLAKGRPVFDFETLKRFAEEDEKLLAHYRPDVVIGDFRISLSASARRQQVPYATITNAYWSPDLAPRFIVPDLPMVRFLG
;
A
#
# COMPACT_ATOMS: atom_id res chain seq x y z
N MET A 1 -18.76 14.77 -12.25
CA MET A 1 -18.52 14.39 -10.83
C MET A 1 -17.75 15.53 -10.18
N SER A 2 -18.06 15.91 -8.92
CA SER A 2 -17.29 16.93 -8.22
C SER A 2 -15.86 16.43 -7.92
N PRO A 3 -14.84 17.32 -8.00
CA PRO A 3 -13.48 16.99 -7.58
C PRO A 3 -13.43 16.42 -6.17
N LYS A 4 -12.62 15.38 -5.96
CA LYS A 4 -12.40 14.73 -4.68
C LYS A 4 -10.95 14.88 -4.25
N LYS A 5 -10.71 14.97 -2.95
CA LYS A 5 -9.37 14.86 -2.36
C LYS A 5 -9.04 13.39 -2.19
N ILE A 6 -8.05 12.90 -2.91
CA ILE A 6 -7.67 11.48 -2.92
C ILE A 6 -6.22 11.36 -2.43
N LEU A 7 -6.03 10.56 -1.40
CA LEU A 7 -4.70 10.21 -0.91
C LEU A 7 -4.37 8.77 -1.31
N LEU A 8 -3.29 8.58 -2.06
CA LEU A 8 -2.74 7.24 -2.33
C LEU A 8 -1.50 7.02 -1.48
N VAL A 9 -1.41 5.86 -0.84
CA VAL A 9 -0.26 5.49 -0.02
C VAL A 9 0.36 4.22 -0.58
N ALA A 10 1.55 4.37 -1.17
CA ALA A 10 2.30 3.31 -1.80
C ALA A 10 3.34 2.74 -0.83
N HIS A 11 3.34 1.41 -0.65
CA HIS A 11 4.41 0.72 0.06
C HIS A 11 5.43 0.19 -0.95
N ASP A 12 6.57 0.80 -1.04
CA ASP A 12 7.55 0.63 -2.12
C ASP A 12 8.57 -0.51 -1.94
N VAL A 13 8.21 -1.57 -1.23
CA VAL A 13 9.09 -2.77 -1.13
C VAL A 13 9.41 -3.38 -2.49
N THR A 14 8.50 -3.24 -3.45
CA THR A 14 8.72 -3.59 -4.86
C THR A 14 8.22 -2.48 -5.78
N LEU A 15 8.75 -2.43 -7.00
CA LEU A 15 8.28 -1.47 -8.01
C LEU A 15 6.80 -1.64 -8.36
N ALA A 16 6.25 -2.85 -8.24
CA ALA A 16 4.83 -3.10 -8.51
C ALA A 16 3.93 -2.34 -7.53
N HIS A 17 4.28 -2.31 -6.24
CA HIS A 17 3.53 -1.61 -5.21
C HIS A 17 3.67 -0.07 -5.27
N LEU A 18 4.61 0.44 -6.05
CA LEU A 18 4.73 1.85 -6.37
C LEU A 18 4.06 2.18 -7.71
N GLY A 19 4.30 1.35 -8.74
CA GLY A 19 3.86 1.62 -10.11
C GLY A 19 2.34 1.65 -10.25
N ARG A 20 1.62 0.73 -9.60
CA ARG A 20 0.15 0.69 -9.63
C ARG A 20 -0.49 1.96 -9.02
N PRO A 21 -0.13 2.37 -7.79
CA PRO A 21 -0.64 3.63 -7.22
C PRO A 21 -0.24 4.85 -8.06
N LEU A 22 0.98 4.90 -8.59
CA LEU A 22 1.44 6.01 -9.42
C LEU A 22 0.61 6.16 -10.69
N GLN A 23 0.34 5.06 -11.40
CA GLN A 23 -0.51 5.06 -12.59
C GLN A 23 -1.94 5.49 -12.25
N LEU A 24 -2.54 4.92 -11.20
CA LEU A 24 -3.87 5.29 -10.76
C LEU A 24 -3.95 6.76 -10.37
N ALA A 25 -2.94 7.26 -9.63
CA ALA A 25 -2.86 8.67 -9.24
C ALA A 25 -2.82 9.59 -10.46
N GLY A 26 -2.07 9.23 -11.52
CA GLY A 26 -2.04 9.96 -12.78
C GLY A 26 -3.40 10.03 -13.46
N TYR A 27 -4.13 8.92 -13.55
CA TYR A 27 -5.48 8.91 -14.12
C TYR A 27 -6.48 9.72 -13.31
N LEU A 28 -6.44 9.61 -11.98
CA LEU A 28 -7.33 10.37 -11.10
C LEU A 28 -7.04 11.87 -11.17
N HIS A 29 -5.77 12.25 -11.25
CA HIS A 29 -5.39 13.64 -11.43
C HIS A 29 -5.86 14.19 -12.78
N ALA A 30 -5.66 13.44 -13.87
CA ALA A 30 -6.15 13.81 -15.20
C ALA A 30 -7.68 13.90 -15.27
N ALA A 31 -8.40 13.15 -14.44
CA ALA A 31 -9.85 13.25 -14.27
C ALA A 31 -10.30 14.47 -13.44
N GLY A 32 -9.37 15.31 -12.98
CA GLY A 32 -9.68 16.57 -12.27
C GLY A 32 -9.82 16.41 -10.74
N HIS A 33 -9.35 15.30 -10.17
CA HIS A 33 -9.31 15.14 -8.72
C HIS A 33 -8.09 15.79 -8.10
N ASP A 34 -8.19 16.19 -6.83
CA ASP A 34 -7.07 16.68 -6.02
C ASP A 34 -6.32 15.48 -5.43
N VAL A 35 -5.21 15.08 -6.07
CA VAL A 35 -4.52 13.83 -5.78
C VAL A 35 -3.19 14.08 -5.09
N THR A 36 -2.99 13.39 -3.96
CA THR A 36 -1.70 13.30 -3.28
C THR A 36 -1.21 11.86 -3.29
N LEU A 37 0.03 11.62 -3.72
CA LEU A 37 0.68 10.32 -3.69
C LEU A 37 1.77 10.32 -2.62
N ALA A 38 1.61 9.49 -1.60
CA ALA A 38 2.58 9.30 -0.53
C ALA A 38 3.40 8.02 -0.79
N ALA A 39 4.72 8.15 -0.79
CA ALA A 39 5.66 7.05 -0.95
C ALA A 39 6.96 7.34 -0.21
N SER A 40 7.80 6.32 0.04
CA SER A 40 9.04 6.52 0.79
C SER A 40 10.06 7.37 0.02
N SER A 41 11.01 7.95 0.76
CA SER A 41 12.12 8.71 0.19
C SER A 41 12.94 7.91 -0.84
N ASP A 42 13.01 6.57 -0.68
CA ASP A 42 13.73 5.69 -1.60
C ASP A 42 13.12 5.65 -3.01
N SER A 43 11.86 6.05 -3.11
CA SER A 43 11.09 6.06 -4.35
C SER A 43 10.99 7.44 -5.03
N ALA A 44 11.56 8.49 -4.45
CA ALA A 44 11.41 9.88 -4.91
C ALA A 44 11.74 10.04 -6.41
N ARG A 45 12.77 9.34 -6.91
CA ARG A 45 13.18 9.38 -8.34
C ARG A 45 12.10 8.94 -9.33
N PHE A 46 11.16 8.07 -8.90
CA PHE A 46 10.08 7.58 -9.75
C PHE A 46 8.87 8.52 -9.77
N LEU A 47 8.81 9.45 -8.81
CA LEU A 47 7.71 10.39 -8.67
C LEU A 47 7.95 11.73 -9.38
N TYR A 48 9.13 11.91 -9.96
CA TYR A 48 9.58 13.19 -10.56
C TYR A 48 8.59 13.77 -11.58
N ASN A 49 7.95 12.91 -12.38
CA ASN A 49 7.02 13.35 -13.43
C ASN A 49 5.55 13.25 -12.99
N PHE A 50 5.26 12.97 -11.73
CA PHE A 50 3.89 12.94 -11.26
C PHE A 50 3.32 14.37 -11.18
N PRO A 51 2.22 14.69 -11.88
CA PRO A 51 1.72 16.06 -11.98
C PRO A 51 0.95 16.54 -10.73
N GLY A 52 0.57 15.62 -9.83
CA GLY A 52 -0.13 15.93 -8.58
C GLY A 52 0.84 16.23 -7.43
N ARG A 53 0.30 16.25 -6.22
CA ARG A 53 1.13 16.41 -5.02
C ARG A 53 1.80 15.11 -4.61
N THR A 54 3.03 15.21 -4.13
CA THR A 54 3.74 14.08 -3.51
C THR A 54 3.97 14.33 -2.03
N HIS A 55 3.98 13.25 -1.24
CA HIS A 55 4.37 13.26 0.17
C HIS A 55 5.43 12.20 0.43
N THR A 56 6.50 12.59 1.11
CA THR A 56 7.60 11.67 1.42
C THR A 56 7.35 10.98 2.76
N LEU A 57 7.27 9.66 2.72
CA LEU A 57 7.19 8.79 3.88
C LEU A 57 8.58 8.36 4.35
N ALA A 58 8.66 7.89 5.60
CA ALA A 58 9.86 7.24 6.10
C ALA A 58 10.21 5.98 5.27
N PRO A 59 11.50 5.62 5.16
CA PRO A 59 11.93 4.41 4.46
C PRO A 59 11.23 3.16 4.96
N THR A 60 10.83 2.29 4.04
CA THR A 60 10.04 1.07 4.35
C THR A 60 10.86 -0.05 5.00
N GLY A 61 12.19 0.03 4.99
CA GLY A 61 13.06 -1.02 5.53
C GLY A 61 13.14 -2.25 4.61
N LYS A 62 13.22 -2.04 3.31
CA LYS A 62 13.23 -3.08 2.28
C LYS A 62 14.20 -4.24 2.55
N ALA A 63 15.42 -3.95 3.03
CA ALA A 63 16.40 -4.99 3.33
C ALA A 63 15.90 -5.96 4.42
N ARG A 64 15.30 -5.41 5.50
CA ARG A 64 14.70 -6.22 6.59
C ARG A 64 13.49 -7.00 6.12
N PHE A 65 12.67 -6.39 5.27
CA PHE A 65 11.53 -7.08 4.65
C PHE A 65 11.98 -8.32 3.88
N ILE A 66 12.99 -8.19 3.01
CA ILE A 66 13.53 -9.30 2.21
C ILE A 66 14.17 -10.38 3.12
N GLU A 67 14.93 -9.97 4.13
CA GLU A 67 15.52 -10.89 5.08
C GLU A 67 14.47 -11.71 5.85
N ASN A 68 13.42 -11.05 6.35
CA ASN A 68 12.34 -11.71 7.06
C ASN A 68 11.59 -12.69 6.15
N LEU A 69 11.29 -12.27 4.91
CA LEU A 69 10.67 -13.13 3.93
C LEU A 69 11.49 -14.39 3.64
N ALA A 70 12.80 -14.23 3.42
CA ALA A 70 13.71 -15.35 3.16
C ALA A 70 13.82 -16.34 4.35
N LYS A 71 13.61 -15.86 5.58
CA LYS A 71 13.66 -16.66 6.81
C LYS A 71 12.28 -17.18 7.26
N GLY A 72 11.21 -16.97 6.48
CA GLY A 72 9.83 -17.33 6.86
C GLY A 72 9.33 -16.61 8.11
N ARG A 73 9.85 -15.42 8.40
CA ARG A 73 9.43 -14.58 9.52
C ARG A 73 8.33 -13.61 9.08
N PRO A 74 7.54 -13.04 10.02
CA PRO A 74 6.65 -11.94 9.71
C PRO A 74 7.42 -10.82 9.00
N VAL A 75 6.97 -10.40 7.82
CA VAL A 75 7.65 -9.39 6.98
C VAL A 75 7.74 -8.04 7.66
N PHE A 76 6.75 -7.72 8.51
CA PHE A 76 6.77 -6.57 9.41
C PHE A 76 6.57 -7.03 10.84
N ASP A 77 7.39 -6.53 11.75
CA ASP A 77 7.18 -6.71 13.18
C ASP A 77 6.20 -5.66 13.73
N PHE A 78 5.78 -5.86 14.97
CA PHE A 78 4.82 -4.98 15.64
C PHE A 78 5.26 -3.52 15.67
N GLU A 79 6.52 -3.24 16.01
CA GLU A 79 7.03 -1.87 16.08
C GLU A 79 7.03 -1.18 14.71
N THR A 80 7.34 -1.92 13.65
CA THR A 80 7.25 -1.42 12.28
C THR A 80 5.81 -1.08 11.91
N LEU A 81 4.86 -1.98 12.22
CA LEU A 81 3.44 -1.74 11.94
C LEU A 81 2.88 -0.57 12.75
N LYS A 82 3.28 -0.45 14.02
CA LYS A 82 2.91 0.67 14.88
C LYS A 82 3.38 2.00 14.30
N ARG A 83 4.66 2.08 13.91
CA ARG A 83 5.22 3.27 13.26
C ARG A 83 4.47 3.62 11.98
N PHE A 84 4.14 2.63 11.15
CA PHE A 84 3.34 2.86 9.94
C PHE A 84 1.95 3.39 10.27
N ALA A 85 1.29 2.85 11.28
CA ALA A 85 -0.03 3.33 11.68
C ALA A 85 0.01 4.78 12.21
N GLU A 86 1.02 5.14 13.00
CA GLU A 86 1.22 6.51 13.49
C GLU A 86 1.48 7.49 12.34
N GLU A 87 2.24 7.07 11.33
CA GLU A 87 2.50 7.86 10.13
C GLU A 87 1.23 8.01 9.28
N ASP A 88 0.48 6.94 9.09
CA ASP A 88 -0.81 6.94 8.38
C ASP A 88 -1.82 7.88 9.06
N GLU A 89 -1.91 7.86 10.39
CA GLU A 89 -2.80 8.74 11.13
C GLU A 89 -2.44 10.23 10.96
N LYS A 90 -1.15 10.56 10.96
CA LYS A 90 -0.67 11.92 10.68
C LYS A 90 -1.01 12.37 9.27
N LEU A 91 -0.84 11.47 8.29
CA LEU A 91 -1.20 11.74 6.90
C LEU A 91 -2.68 12.03 6.74
N LEU A 92 -3.53 11.17 7.29
CA LEU A 92 -4.98 11.30 7.18
C LEU A 92 -5.46 12.59 7.87
N ALA A 93 -4.92 12.93 9.03
CA ALA A 93 -5.25 14.16 9.75
C ALA A 93 -4.80 15.42 8.99
N HIS A 94 -3.63 15.36 8.32
CA HIS A 94 -3.07 16.47 7.57
C HIS A 94 -3.84 16.75 6.27
N TYR A 95 -4.05 15.68 5.46
CA TYR A 95 -4.65 15.83 4.13
C TYR A 95 -6.18 15.85 4.16
N ARG A 96 -6.81 15.24 5.16
CA ARG A 96 -8.27 15.10 5.30
C ARG A 96 -8.90 14.66 3.97
N PRO A 97 -8.49 13.50 3.42
CA PRO A 97 -8.96 13.05 2.12
C PRO A 97 -10.41 12.58 2.17
N ASP A 98 -11.13 12.70 1.05
CA ASP A 98 -12.46 12.10 0.87
C ASP A 98 -12.38 10.56 0.75
N VAL A 99 -11.23 10.05 0.30
CA VAL A 99 -10.91 8.63 0.21
C VAL A 99 -9.41 8.42 0.26
N VAL A 100 -8.98 7.35 0.92
CA VAL A 100 -7.58 6.91 0.91
C VAL A 100 -7.46 5.55 0.24
N ILE A 101 -6.42 5.39 -0.59
CA ILE A 101 -6.16 4.17 -1.37
C ILE A 101 -4.77 3.65 -1.00
N GLY A 102 -4.69 2.40 -0.53
CA GLY A 102 -3.41 1.76 -0.17
C GLY A 102 -2.98 0.69 -1.16
N ASP A 103 -1.67 0.57 -1.38
CA ASP A 103 -1.09 -0.60 -2.02
C ASP A 103 -0.03 -1.20 -1.10
N PHE A 104 -0.31 -2.39 -0.57
CA PHE A 104 0.52 -3.12 0.39
C PHE A 104 0.82 -2.36 1.71
N ARG A 105 0.14 -1.26 1.98
CA ARG A 105 0.23 -0.52 3.25
C ARG A 105 -0.79 -1.10 4.25
N ILE A 106 -0.45 -2.23 4.88
CA ILE A 106 -1.39 -3.03 5.68
C ILE A 106 -1.92 -2.31 6.92
N SER A 107 -1.17 -1.36 7.50
CA SER A 107 -1.62 -0.52 8.62
C SER A 107 -2.74 0.45 8.25
N LEU A 108 -2.79 0.86 6.97
CA LEU A 108 -3.66 1.94 6.51
C LEU A 108 -5.16 1.63 6.67
N SER A 109 -5.55 0.37 6.54
CA SER A 109 -6.95 -0.05 6.74
C SER A 109 -7.44 0.22 8.16
N ALA A 110 -6.58 -0.03 9.15
CA ALA A 110 -6.88 0.23 10.56
C ALA A 110 -6.91 1.73 10.86
N SER A 111 -5.91 2.48 10.35
CA SER A 111 -5.81 3.93 10.54
C SER A 111 -6.97 4.68 9.88
N ALA A 112 -7.35 4.30 8.65
CA ALA A 112 -8.49 4.87 7.95
C ALA A 112 -9.81 4.63 8.70
N ARG A 113 -10.01 3.40 9.20
CA ARG A 113 -11.19 3.05 10.01
C ARG A 113 -11.30 3.91 11.27
N ARG A 114 -10.18 4.08 11.98
CA ARG A 114 -10.14 4.91 13.21
C ARG A 114 -10.50 6.36 12.94
N GLN A 115 -10.10 6.90 11.80
CA GLN A 115 -10.39 8.28 11.41
C GLN A 115 -11.64 8.42 10.54
N GLN A 116 -12.40 7.36 10.35
CA GLN A 116 -13.65 7.34 9.57
C GLN A 116 -13.46 7.83 8.13
N VAL A 117 -12.28 7.59 7.53
CA VAL A 117 -11.98 7.90 6.14
C VAL A 117 -12.31 6.69 5.28
N PRO A 118 -13.09 6.85 4.20
CA PRO A 118 -13.32 5.79 3.22
C PRO A 118 -12.00 5.22 2.70
N TYR A 119 -11.88 3.87 2.70
CA TYR A 119 -10.65 3.17 2.33
C TYR A 119 -10.89 2.21 1.17
N ALA A 120 -9.94 2.21 0.24
CA ALA A 120 -9.83 1.20 -0.80
C ALA A 120 -8.40 0.63 -0.82
N THR A 121 -8.24 -0.59 -1.31
CA THR A 121 -6.91 -1.22 -1.44
C THR A 121 -6.67 -1.73 -2.85
N ILE A 122 -5.46 -1.55 -3.34
CA ILE A 122 -4.96 -2.21 -4.54
C ILE A 122 -4.32 -3.52 -4.08
N THR A 123 -4.84 -4.63 -4.56
CA THR A 123 -4.34 -5.95 -4.17
C THR A 123 -4.25 -6.89 -5.38
N ASN A 124 -3.60 -8.02 -5.20
CA ASN A 124 -3.58 -9.05 -6.23
C ASN A 124 -4.91 -9.80 -6.27
N ALA A 125 -5.34 -10.21 -7.47
CA ALA A 125 -6.63 -10.86 -7.66
C ALA A 125 -6.84 -12.11 -6.77
N TYR A 126 -5.77 -12.87 -6.51
CA TYR A 126 -5.84 -14.07 -5.66
C TYR A 126 -6.09 -13.78 -4.16
N TRP A 127 -6.04 -12.50 -3.74
CA TRP A 127 -6.41 -12.07 -2.38
C TRP A 127 -7.82 -11.47 -2.33
N SER A 128 -8.50 -11.42 -3.49
CA SER A 128 -9.87 -10.95 -3.53
C SER A 128 -10.81 -11.97 -2.90
N PRO A 129 -11.75 -11.54 -2.04
CA PRO A 129 -12.77 -12.43 -1.48
C PRO A 129 -13.73 -12.97 -2.56
N ASP A 130 -13.78 -12.31 -3.73
CA ASP A 130 -14.65 -12.70 -4.85
C ASP A 130 -14.02 -13.79 -5.74
N LEU A 131 -12.75 -14.13 -5.51
CA LEU A 131 -12.04 -15.17 -6.22
C LEU A 131 -11.99 -16.43 -5.39
N ALA A 132 -12.54 -17.54 -5.89
CA ALA A 132 -12.30 -18.87 -5.31
C ALA A 132 -10.83 -19.26 -5.58
N PRO A 133 -9.93 -19.22 -4.59
CA PRO A 133 -8.51 -19.48 -4.84
C PRO A 133 -8.32 -20.96 -5.15
N ARG A 134 -7.77 -21.27 -6.33
CA ARG A 134 -7.24 -22.58 -6.65
C ARG A 134 -5.73 -22.55 -6.43
N PHE A 135 -5.29 -22.85 -5.23
CA PHE A 135 -3.87 -23.03 -4.96
C PHE A 135 -3.41 -24.34 -5.57
N ILE A 136 -2.53 -24.28 -6.57
CA ILE A 136 -1.80 -25.46 -7.03
C ILE A 136 -0.73 -25.72 -5.97
N VAL A 137 -1.02 -26.65 -5.08
CA VAL A 137 -0.05 -27.07 -4.07
C VAL A 137 0.94 -28.01 -4.76
N PRO A 138 2.26 -27.78 -4.66
CA PRO A 138 3.25 -28.69 -5.25
C PRO A 138 3.07 -30.11 -4.72
N ASP A 139 3.14 -31.10 -5.61
CA ASP A 139 3.07 -32.52 -5.24
C ASP A 139 4.36 -32.98 -4.58
N LEU A 140 4.58 -32.53 -3.34
CA LEU A 140 5.73 -32.90 -2.52
C LEU A 140 5.30 -33.91 -1.45
N PRO A 141 6.17 -34.88 -1.06
CA PRO A 141 5.86 -35.87 -0.03
C PRO A 141 5.36 -35.24 1.29
N MET A 142 5.93 -34.11 1.69
CA MET A 142 5.55 -33.39 2.91
C MET A 142 4.14 -32.76 2.78
N VAL A 143 3.76 -32.31 1.61
CA VAL A 143 2.43 -31.72 1.36
C VAL A 143 1.35 -32.82 1.39
N ARG A 144 1.63 -33.98 0.83
CA ARG A 144 0.73 -35.16 0.92
C ARG A 144 0.49 -35.63 2.36
N PHE A 145 1.47 -35.41 3.24
CA PHE A 145 1.34 -35.80 4.65
C PHE A 145 0.51 -34.79 5.47
N LEU A 146 0.48 -33.51 5.08
CA LEU A 146 -0.22 -32.42 5.79
C LEU A 146 -1.65 -32.16 5.25
N GLY A 147 -1.99 -32.70 4.10
CA GLY A 147 -3.28 -32.47 3.43
C GLY A 147 -4.33 -33.44 3.74
#